data_851aa5fed856c384206365bbe001ccbe
#
_entry.id   851aa5fed856c384206365bbe001ccbe
#
_cell.length_a   1.000
_cell.length_b   1.000
_cell.length_c   1.000
_cell.angle_alpha   90.00
_cell.angle_beta   90.00
_cell.angle_gamma   90.00
#
_symmetry.space_group_name_H-M   'P 1'
#
loop_
_entity.id
_entity.type
_entity.pdbx_description
1 polymer ?
#
loop_
_entity_poly.entity_id
_entity_poly.type
_entity_poly.pdbx_seq_one_letter_code
_entity_poly.pdbx_strand_id
1 'polypeptide(L)'
;MSRFIKGMDLSTLLELERCGAKYYDHGKERDILDIMRDYDVDTIRLRLWNDPYSETGEPYGAGCNDLAETIAIGKKVSDAGFGVLLNFHYSDFWADPGKQIKPKAWKDFDADQLEQAVYEFTGDSLRKVLEAGVNVTMIQVGNEVTNGLLWPEGLKPNYDNIARFISSGIRACRAVKPEIPLMIHLDNGGNNEMYRDWFDHYMERGEDFDYIGLSYYPFWHGTLQMLEDNMNDMAARYGKELIVAEVSMGYTMEDYKQYEKLKDSERKGYATKPELVAKIEYPMTVQGQADFTKDFLNRVAHVRDNKGPVSYTHLRAH
;
A
#
# COMPACT_ATOMS: atom_id res chain seq x y z
N MET A 1 21.62 7.53 -10.89
CA MET A 1 21.02 6.20 -10.68
C MET A 1 19.94 6.39 -9.63
N SER A 2 18.69 6.05 -9.93
CA SER A 2 17.64 6.05 -8.93
C SER A 2 17.98 5.02 -7.84
N ARG A 3 17.62 5.32 -6.61
CA ARG A 3 17.95 4.50 -5.43
C ARG A 3 16.93 3.36 -5.33
N PHE A 4 17.39 2.13 -5.10
CA PHE A 4 16.51 1.02 -4.75
C PHE A 4 15.93 1.26 -3.34
N ILE A 5 14.61 1.45 -3.26
CA ILE A 5 13.90 1.71 -2.00
C ILE A 5 13.55 0.38 -1.34
N LYS A 6 13.96 0.21 -0.08
CA LYS A 6 13.57 -0.92 0.77
C LYS A 6 12.59 -0.42 1.82
N GLY A 7 11.33 -0.81 1.72
CA GLY A 7 10.26 -0.30 2.57
C GLY A 7 9.56 -1.35 3.41
N MET A 8 8.99 -0.90 4.53
CA MET A 8 8.12 -1.69 5.39
C MET A 8 6.88 -0.88 5.77
N ASP A 9 5.69 -1.52 5.85
CA ASP A 9 4.50 -0.86 6.39
C ASP A 9 4.47 -1.05 7.90
N LEU A 10 4.53 0.03 8.65
CA LEU A 10 4.46 0.07 10.11
C LEU A 10 3.25 0.86 10.62
N SER A 11 2.17 0.92 9.84
CA SER A 11 0.97 1.67 10.19
C SER A 11 0.28 1.22 11.49
N THR A 12 0.60 0.03 12.00
CA THR A 12 0.08 -0.49 13.28
C THR A 12 1.10 -0.39 14.42
N LEU A 13 2.23 0.27 14.22
CA LEU A 13 3.36 0.27 15.16
C LEU A 13 2.95 0.67 16.58
N LEU A 14 2.29 1.81 16.75
CA LEU A 14 1.93 2.31 18.08
C LEU A 14 0.84 1.45 18.75
N GLU A 15 -0.09 0.88 17.99
CA GLU A 15 -1.09 -0.07 18.52
C GLU A 15 -0.40 -1.34 19.04
N LEU A 16 0.54 -1.90 18.27
CA LEU A 16 1.31 -3.07 18.69
C LEU A 16 2.18 -2.77 19.93
N GLU A 17 2.81 -1.62 20.00
CA GLU A 17 3.58 -1.19 21.18
C GLU A 17 2.67 -1.07 22.42
N ARG A 18 1.49 -0.46 22.27
CA ARG A 18 0.47 -0.38 23.36
C ARG A 18 0.01 -1.76 23.82
N CYS A 19 -0.04 -2.75 22.92
CA CYS A 19 -0.33 -4.14 23.23
C CYS A 19 0.86 -4.91 23.82
N GLY A 20 2.04 -4.29 23.96
CA GLY A 20 3.23 -4.91 24.53
C GLY A 20 3.97 -5.82 23.56
N ALA A 21 3.84 -5.60 22.25
CA ALA A 21 4.58 -6.34 21.23
C ALA A 21 6.10 -6.21 21.44
N LYS A 22 6.82 -7.30 21.26
CA LYS A 22 8.28 -7.37 21.38
C LYS A 22 8.87 -7.92 20.10
N TYR A 23 9.99 -7.35 19.70
CA TYR A 23 10.70 -7.73 18.51
C TYR A 23 12.06 -8.34 18.87
N TYR A 24 12.47 -9.37 18.13
CA TYR A 24 13.69 -10.09 18.40
C TYR A 24 14.55 -10.20 17.15
N ASP A 25 15.84 -9.98 17.31
CA ASP A 25 16.83 -10.20 16.28
C ASP A 25 17.99 -11.03 16.88
N HIS A 26 18.35 -12.14 16.22
CA HIS A 26 19.32 -13.11 16.73
C HIS A 26 19.07 -13.53 18.20
N GLY A 27 17.79 -13.68 18.58
CA GLY A 27 17.36 -14.09 19.93
C GLY A 27 17.46 -12.98 20.99
N LYS A 28 17.75 -11.74 20.62
CA LYS A 28 17.80 -10.59 21.54
C LYS A 28 16.61 -9.69 21.26
N GLU A 29 15.93 -9.25 22.33
CA GLU A 29 14.90 -8.21 22.25
C GLU A 29 15.53 -6.88 21.84
N ARG A 30 14.97 -6.25 20.80
CA ARG A 30 15.46 -4.98 20.24
C ARG A 30 14.29 -4.10 19.78
N ASP A 31 14.53 -2.80 19.63
CA ASP A 31 13.61 -1.89 18.98
C ASP A 31 13.44 -2.27 17.50
N ILE A 32 12.20 -2.25 17.01
CA ILE A 32 11.90 -2.63 15.62
C ILE A 32 12.57 -1.70 14.61
N LEU A 33 12.67 -0.40 14.90
CA LEU A 33 13.29 0.56 14.00
C LEU A 33 14.81 0.37 13.90
N ASP A 34 15.46 -0.05 15.00
CA ASP A 34 16.87 -0.41 14.99
C ASP A 34 17.10 -1.70 14.16
N ILE A 35 16.22 -2.72 14.32
CA ILE A 35 16.27 -3.92 13.50
C ILE A 35 16.13 -3.55 12.02
N MET A 36 15.11 -2.76 11.66
CA MET A 36 14.87 -2.35 10.26
C MET A 36 16.07 -1.63 9.66
N ARG A 37 16.72 -0.76 10.43
CA ARG A 37 17.91 -0.02 9.97
C ARG A 37 19.09 -0.94 9.69
N ASP A 38 19.33 -1.93 10.55
CA ASP A 38 20.42 -2.91 10.40
C ASP A 38 20.24 -3.79 9.13
N TYR A 39 19.00 -3.93 8.64
CA TYR A 39 18.68 -4.64 7.40
C TYR A 39 18.48 -3.70 6.20
N ASP A 40 18.99 -2.46 6.29
CA ASP A 40 18.97 -1.45 5.22
C ASP A 40 17.55 -1.03 4.77
N VAL A 41 16.53 -1.15 5.62
CA VAL A 41 15.24 -0.53 5.37
C VAL A 41 15.43 1.00 5.44
N ASP A 42 14.90 1.71 4.46
CA ASP A 42 15.07 3.16 4.35
C ASP A 42 13.76 3.93 4.31
N THR A 43 12.65 3.24 4.05
CA THR A 43 11.34 3.87 3.88
C THR A 43 10.28 3.13 4.69
N ILE A 44 9.46 3.88 5.41
CA ILE A 44 8.30 3.34 6.12
C ILE A 44 7.03 3.81 5.42
N ARG A 45 6.19 2.86 5.00
CA ARG A 45 4.86 3.15 4.46
C ARG A 45 3.87 3.32 5.59
N LEU A 46 3.07 4.39 5.53
CA LEU A 46 2.03 4.70 6.51
C LEU A 46 0.71 4.95 5.80
N ARG A 47 -0.33 4.25 6.22
CA ARG A 47 -1.70 4.46 5.77
C ARG A 47 -2.31 5.67 6.46
N LEU A 48 -3.16 6.39 5.73
CA LEU A 48 -3.99 7.46 6.26
C LEU A 48 -5.45 7.22 5.88
N TRP A 49 -6.30 7.07 6.88
CA TRP A 49 -7.75 6.98 6.78
C TRP A 49 -8.41 8.30 7.17
N ASN A 50 -9.64 8.52 6.72
CA ASN A 50 -10.33 9.79 6.97
C ASN A 50 -10.81 9.90 8.42
N ASP A 51 -11.65 8.96 8.87
CA ASP A 51 -12.21 8.95 10.22
C ASP A 51 -12.48 7.50 10.67
N PRO A 52 -11.45 6.77 11.17
CA PRO A 52 -11.50 5.35 11.48
C PRO A 52 -12.20 5.03 12.82
N TYR A 53 -13.29 5.71 13.11
CA TYR A 53 -14.06 5.55 14.34
C TYR A 53 -15.52 5.25 14.06
N SER A 54 -16.16 4.48 14.96
CA SER A 54 -17.61 4.28 14.96
C SER A 54 -18.36 5.57 15.30
N GLU A 55 -19.66 5.56 15.15
CA GLU A 55 -20.52 6.68 15.58
C GLU A 55 -20.41 6.98 17.09
N THR A 56 -20.01 5.99 17.88
CA THR A 56 -19.78 6.13 19.34
C THR A 56 -18.34 6.51 19.68
N GLY A 57 -17.47 6.73 18.67
CA GLY A 57 -16.07 7.10 18.86
C GLY A 57 -15.12 5.93 19.13
N GLU A 58 -15.59 4.68 19.02
CA GLU A 58 -14.75 3.51 19.18
C GLU A 58 -13.89 3.28 17.92
N PRO A 59 -12.56 3.06 18.06
CA PRO A 59 -11.67 2.84 16.93
C PRO A 59 -12.00 1.51 16.22
N TYR A 60 -11.86 1.50 14.89
CA TYR A 60 -12.01 0.28 14.10
C TYR A 60 -10.84 -0.71 14.25
N GLY A 61 -9.74 -0.31 14.90
CA GLY A 61 -8.54 -1.11 15.06
C GLY A 61 -7.60 -1.04 13.86
N ALA A 62 -6.74 -2.04 13.73
CA ALA A 62 -5.73 -2.14 12.66
C ALA A 62 -4.83 -0.90 12.54
N GLY A 63 -4.43 -0.31 13.69
CA GLY A 63 -3.59 0.86 13.79
C GLY A 63 -4.36 2.18 13.92
N CYS A 64 -5.67 2.21 13.72
CA CYS A 64 -6.49 3.42 13.80
C CYS A 64 -5.86 4.61 13.08
N ASN A 65 -5.51 4.42 11.81
CA ASN A 65 -4.62 5.27 11.01
C ASN A 65 -5.29 6.62 10.64
N ASP A 66 -5.78 7.35 11.62
CA ASP A 66 -6.20 8.74 11.45
C ASP A 66 -4.98 9.67 11.28
N LEU A 67 -5.24 10.95 11.07
CA LEU A 67 -4.17 11.92 10.86
C LEU A 67 -3.25 12.05 12.08
N ALA A 68 -3.79 11.99 13.30
CA ALA A 68 -3.01 12.14 14.52
C ALA A 68 -2.09 10.94 14.76
N GLU A 69 -2.60 9.72 14.63
CA GLU A 69 -1.81 8.48 14.75
C GLU A 69 -0.76 8.40 13.63
N THR A 70 -1.14 8.76 12.38
CA THR A 70 -0.21 8.80 11.24
C THR A 70 0.92 9.81 11.47
N ILE A 71 0.64 10.99 12.01
CA ILE A 71 1.67 11.98 12.38
C ILE A 71 2.57 11.43 13.50
N ALA A 72 2.00 10.81 14.53
CA ALA A 72 2.76 10.29 15.66
C ALA A 72 3.75 9.20 15.22
N ILE A 73 3.29 8.22 14.39
CA ILE A 73 4.17 7.20 13.82
C ILE A 73 5.17 7.84 12.85
N GLY A 74 4.69 8.72 11.96
CA GLY A 74 5.52 9.39 10.96
C GLY A 74 6.67 10.18 11.59
N LYS A 75 6.41 10.89 12.68
CA LYS A 75 7.44 11.60 13.43
C LYS A 75 8.44 10.63 14.06
N LYS A 76 7.97 9.57 14.73
CA LYS A 76 8.82 8.56 15.37
C LYS A 76 9.78 7.92 14.36
N VAL A 77 9.30 7.51 13.19
CA VAL A 77 10.14 6.88 12.16
C VAL A 77 11.06 7.88 11.47
N SER A 78 10.63 9.14 11.29
CA SER A 78 11.46 10.20 10.74
C SER A 78 12.60 10.57 11.67
N ASP A 79 12.34 10.69 12.98
CA ASP A 79 13.36 10.95 14.01
C ASP A 79 14.39 9.79 14.06
N ALA A 80 13.99 8.56 13.69
CA ALA A 80 14.87 7.41 13.54
C ALA A 80 15.61 7.36 12.17
N GLY A 81 15.40 8.34 11.28
CA GLY A 81 16.12 8.51 10.02
C GLY A 81 15.48 7.89 8.79
N PHE A 82 14.24 7.37 8.88
CA PHE A 82 13.52 6.81 7.74
C PHE A 82 12.81 7.88 6.90
N GLY A 83 12.65 7.61 5.60
CA GLY A 83 11.68 8.30 4.77
C GLY A 83 10.27 7.74 4.98
N VAL A 84 9.24 8.54 4.71
CA VAL A 84 7.84 8.12 4.81
C VAL A 84 7.19 8.11 3.43
N LEU A 85 6.62 6.97 3.04
CA LEU A 85 5.64 6.84 1.97
C LEU A 85 4.25 6.98 2.60
N LEU A 86 3.59 8.12 2.37
CA LEU A 86 2.26 8.41 2.90
C LEU A 86 1.19 7.91 1.94
N ASN A 87 0.32 7.00 2.40
CA ASN A 87 -0.72 6.37 1.59
C ASN A 87 -2.12 6.87 1.98
N PHE A 88 -2.76 7.62 1.10
CA PHE A 88 -4.14 8.06 1.24
C PHE A 88 -5.10 6.98 0.77
N HIS A 89 -5.95 6.47 1.67
CA HIS A 89 -6.97 5.47 1.32
C HIS A 89 -8.28 6.08 0.80
N TYR A 90 -8.56 7.34 1.15
CA TYR A 90 -9.85 8.00 0.89
C TYR A 90 -11.06 7.20 1.36
N SER A 91 -10.93 6.61 2.52
CA SER A 91 -11.93 5.79 3.21
C SER A 91 -11.71 5.90 4.72
N ASP A 92 -12.72 5.57 5.52
CA ASP A 92 -12.61 5.55 6.99
C ASP A 92 -11.90 4.29 7.51
N PHE A 93 -11.73 3.29 6.66
CA PHE A 93 -11.08 2.03 6.99
C PHE A 93 -10.37 1.46 5.75
N TRP A 94 -10.11 0.16 5.70
CA TRP A 94 -9.46 -0.48 4.58
C TRP A 94 -10.18 -0.19 3.26
N ALA A 95 -9.46 0.39 2.30
CA ALA A 95 -9.80 0.39 0.89
C ALA A 95 -9.00 -0.71 0.20
N ASP A 96 -9.68 -1.57 -0.56
CA ASP A 96 -9.09 -2.69 -1.30
C ASP A 96 -9.89 -2.93 -2.61
N PRO A 97 -9.46 -3.82 -3.51
CA PRO A 97 -10.15 -4.02 -4.78
C PRO A 97 -11.61 -4.47 -4.68
N GLY A 98 -12.00 -5.03 -3.54
CA GLY A 98 -13.37 -5.46 -3.26
C GLY A 98 -14.24 -4.42 -2.56
N LYS A 99 -13.63 -3.33 -2.08
CA LYS A 99 -14.34 -2.25 -1.37
C LYS A 99 -13.56 -0.94 -1.41
N GLN A 100 -14.20 0.09 -1.90
CA GLN A 100 -13.69 1.45 -1.98
C GLN A 100 -14.76 2.41 -1.47
N ILE A 101 -15.14 2.20 -0.20
CA ILE A 101 -16.28 2.88 0.42
C ILE A 101 -15.90 4.34 0.72
N LYS A 102 -16.76 5.28 0.32
CA LYS A 102 -16.61 6.69 0.67
C LYS A 102 -16.53 6.87 2.19
N PRO A 103 -15.71 7.81 2.69
CA PRO A 103 -15.79 8.23 4.08
C PRO A 103 -17.22 8.58 4.49
N LYS A 104 -17.63 8.26 5.71
CA LYS A 104 -18.99 8.56 6.19
C LYS A 104 -19.35 10.05 6.09
N ALA A 105 -18.36 10.94 6.22
CA ALA A 105 -18.55 12.38 6.03
C ALA A 105 -18.86 12.76 4.56
N TRP A 106 -18.52 11.90 3.60
CA TRP A 106 -18.70 12.15 2.16
C TRP A 106 -19.80 11.28 1.55
N LYS A 107 -20.55 10.52 2.36
CA LYS A 107 -21.51 9.50 1.91
C LYS A 107 -22.54 10.03 0.89
N ASP A 108 -22.98 11.28 1.07
CA ASP A 108 -24.02 11.92 0.26
C ASP A 108 -23.44 12.86 -0.82
N PHE A 109 -22.10 12.90 -0.97
CA PHE A 109 -21.45 13.76 -1.95
C PHE A 109 -21.59 13.20 -3.36
N ASP A 110 -21.88 14.09 -4.29
CA ASP A 110 -21.77 13.83 -5.74
C ASP A 110 -20.31 13.89 -6.23
N ALA A 111 -20.11 13.68 -7.54
CA ALA A 111 -18.76 13.63 -8.10
C ALA A 111 -18.00 14.97 -7.98
N ASP A 112 -18.70 16.11 -8.08
CA ASP A 112 -18.07 17.44 -7.96
C ASP A 112 -17.62 17.69 -6.52
N GLN A 113 -18.46 17.33 -5.57
CA GLN A 113 -18.18 17.45 -4.14
C GLN A 113 -17.06 16.48 -3.71
N LEU A 114 -17.03 15.26 -4.27
CA LEU A 114 -15.96 14.29 -4.01
C LEU A 114 -14.61 14.76 -4.53
N GLU A 115 -14.56 15.32 -5.74
CA GLU A 115 -13.31 15.91 -6.27
C GLU A 115 -12.76 16.98 -5.32
N GLN A 116 -13.62 17.89 -4.88
CA GLN A 116 -13.21 18.94 -3.95
C GLN A 116 -12.78 18.38 -2.59
N ALA A 117 -13.51 17.41 -2.06
CA ALA A 117 -13.20 16.78 -0.78
C ALA A 117 -11.86 16.03 -0.80
N VAL A 118 -11.55 15.32 -1.90
CA VAL A 118 -10.23 14.69 -2.11
C VAL A 118 -9.12 15.74 -2.11
N TYR A 119 -9.32 16.84 -2.84
CA TYR A 119 -8.34 17.94 -2.91
C TYR A 119 -8.05 18.52 -1.52
N GLU A 120 -9.10 18.89 -0.80
CA GLU A 120 -8.99 19.52 0.51
C GLU A 120 -8.37 18.55 1.54
N PHE A 121 -8.89 17.33 1.65
CA PHE A 121 -8.38 16.33 2.58
C PHE A 121 -6.90 16.02 2.34
N THR A 122 -6.52 15.83 1.08
CA THR A 122 -5.13 15.54 0.71
C THR A 122 -4.22 16.70 1.05
N GLY A 123 -4.57 17.93 0.62
CA GLY A 123 -3.76 19.12 0.85
C GLY A 123 -3.63 19.47 2.32
N ASP A 124 -4.73 19.41 3.09
CA ASP A 124 -4.73 19.75 4.51
C ASP A 124 -3.97 18.72 5.35
N SER A 125 -4.17 17.44 5.05
CA SER A 125 -3.46 16.37 5.75
C SER A 125 -1.96 16.43 5.46
N LEU A 126 -1.57 16.60 4.19
CA LEU A 126 -0.15 16.67 3.83
C LEU A 126 0.54 17.88 4.48
N ARG A 127 -0.10 19.05 4.51
CA ARG A 127 0.46 20.23 5.21
C ARG A 127 0.70 19.92 6.68
N LYS A 128 -0.28 19.38 7.38
CA LYS A 128 -0.16 19.04 8.81
C LYS A 128 0.92 18.00 9.09
N VAL A 129 1.04 17.00 8.23
CA VAL A 129 2.09 15.97 8.34
C VAL A 129 3.48 16.58 8.17
N LEU A 130 3.67 17.46 7.18
CA LEU A 130 4.94 18.16 6.94
C LEU A 130 5.27 19.17 8.05
N GLU A 131 4.29 19.94 8.52
CA GLU A 131 4.45 20.89 9.64
C GLU A 131 4.85 20.21 10.95
N ALA A 132 4.39 18.97 11.14
CA ALA A 132 4.80 18.13 12.27
C ALA A 132 6.24 17.60 12.17
N GLY A 133 6.94 17.85 11.06
CA GLY A 133 8.33 17.43 10.83
C GLY A 133 8.47 16.00 10.33
N VAL A 134 7.41 15.39 9.77
CA VAL A 134 7.49 14.08 9.15
C VAL A 134 8.25 14.16 7.82
N ASN A 135 9.24 13.29 7.64
CA ASN A 135 10.05 13.19 6.42
C ASN A 135 9.31 12.47 5.29
N VAL A 136 8.26 13.09 4.73
CA VAL A 136 7.53 12.52 3.60
C VAL A 136 8.38 12.56 2.34
N THR A 137 8.74 11.39 1.83
CA THR A 137 9.58 11.20 0.63
C THR A 137 8.80 10.78 -0.60
N MET A 138 7.57 10.26 -0.42
CA MET A 138 6.68 9.82 -1.49
C MET A 138 5.23 9.81 -1.00
N ILE A 139 4.28 9.96 -1.92
CA ILE A 139 2.85 9.86 -1.61
C ILE A 139 2.21 8.85 -2.55
N GLN A 140 1.38 7.99 -1.97
CA GLN A 140 0.49 7.09 -2.69
C GLN A 140 -0.93 7.68 -2.69
N VAL A 141 -1.48 7.93 -3.87
CA VAL A 141 -2.81 8.51 -4.08
C VAL A 141 -3.81 7.40 -4.36
N GLY A 142 -4.61 7.05 -3.37
CA GLY A 142 -5.49 5.87 -3.39
C GLY A 142 -4.77 4.57 -3.06
N ASN A 143 -5.50 3.57 -2.61
CA ASN A 143 -4.99 2.22 -2.31
C ASN A 143 -5.73 1.17 -3.13
N GLU A 144 -4.97 0.38 -3.92
CA GLU A 144 -5.49 -0.73 -4.73
C GLU A 144 -6.72 -0.33 -5.56
N VAL A 145 -6.60 0.78 -6.30
CA VAL A 145 -7.71 1.40 -7.05
C VAL A 145 -8.08 0.70 -8.35
N THR A 146 -7.81 -0.59 -8.44
CA THR A 146 -8.05 -1.44 -9.63
C THR A 146 -9.49 -1.39 -10.11
N ASN A 147 -10.45 -1.38 -9.20
CA ASN A 147 -11.88 -1.25 -9.52
C ASN A 147 -12.40 0.19 -9.27
N GLY A 148 -11.48 1.17 -9.20
CA GLY A 148 -11.76 2.57 -8.92
C GLY A 148 -11.68 2.89 -7.43
N LEU A 149 -12.24 4.05 -7.04
CA LEU A 149 -12.25 4.53 -5.65
C LEU A 149 -13.54 5.34 -5.39
N LEU A 150 -13.87 5.56 -4.11
CA LEU A 150 -15.03 6.39 -3.71
C LEU A 150 -16.34 5.93 -4.37
N TRP A 151 -16.65 4.64 -4.20
CA TRP A 151 -17.85 4.05 -4.82
C TRP A 151 -19.16 4.64 -4.26
N PRO A 152 -20.22 4.73 -5.12
CA PRO A 152 -20.31 4.20 -6.51
C PRO A 152 -19.77 5.17 -7.57
N GLU A 153 -19.49 6.43 -7.28
CA GLU A 153 -19.20 7.48 -8.27
C GLU A 153 -17.93 7.17 -9.08
N GLY A 154 -16.87 6.65 -8.43
CA GLY A 154 -15.62 6.25 -9.07
C GLY A 154 -15.46 4.74 -9.25
N LEU A 155 -16.58 3.98 -9.35
CA LEU A 155 -16.53 2.54 -9.65
C LEU A 155 -16.29 2.32 -11.15
N LYS A 156 -15.41 1.36 -11.50
CA LYS A 156 -15.25 0.88 -12.90
C LYS A 156 -16.63 0.48 -13.49
N PRO A 157 -16.93 0.80 -14.77
CA PRO A 157 -16.01 1.33 -15.78
C PRO A 157 -15.96 2.88 -15.89
N ASN A 158 -16.36 3.63 -14.87
CA ASN A 158 -16.38 5.10 -14.91
C ASN A 158 -14.94 5.67 -14.76
N TYR A 159 -14.12 5.49 -15.79
CA TYR A 159 -12.75 5.98 -15.79
C TYR A 159 -12.62 7.50 -15.74
N ASP A 160 -13.63 8.25 -16.18
CA ASP A 160 -13.63 9.71 -16.10
C ASP A 160 -13.62 10.17 -14.64
N ASN A 161 -14.48 9.59 -13.80
CA ASN A 161 -14.49 9.91 -12.37
C ASN A 161 -13.27 9.32 -11.64
N ILE A 162 -12.81 8.11 -11.99
CA ILE A 162 -11.60 7.52 -11.40
C ILE A 162 -10.41 8.46 -11.62
N ALA A 163 -10.18 8.88 -12.88
CA ALA A 163 -9.10 9.79 -13.22
C ALA A 163 -9.26 11.16 -12.55
N ARG A 164 -10.49 11.68 -12.50
CA ARG A 164 -10.83 12.95 -11.86
C ARG A 164 -10.45 12.97 -10.38
N PHE A 165 -10.83 11.93 -9.62
CA PHE A 165 -10.57 11.87 -8.18
C PHE A 165 -9.07 11.67 -7.89
N ILE A 166 -8.39 10.78 -8.61
CA ILE A 166 -6.94 10.58 -8.45
C ILE A 166 -6.19 11.88 -8.83
N SER A 167 -6.56 12.51 -9.94
CA SER A 167 -5.95 13.77 -10.36
C SER A 167 -6.16 14.89 -9.35
N SER A 168 -7.30 14.92 -8.67
CA SER A 168 -7.56 15.88 -7.59
C SER A 168 -6.56 15.71 -6.44
N GLY A 169 -6.32 14.46 -6.00
CA GLY A 169 -5.29 14.16 -5.00
C GLY A 169 -3.88 14.55 -5.47
N ILE A 170 -3.55 14.24 -6.72
CA ILE A 170 -2.26 14.61 -7.34
C ILE A 170 -2.07 16.13 -7.33
N ARG A 171 -3.05 16.89 -7.81
CA ARG A 171 -3.01 18.37 -7.80
C ARG A 171 -2.83 18.94 -6.40
N ALA A 172 -3.53 18.38 -5.40
CA ALA A 172 -3.38 18.80 -4.02
C ALA A 172 -1.97 18.54 -3.49
N CYS A 173 -1.38 17.39 -3.78
CA CYS A 173 0.00 17.07 -3.41
C CYS A 173 0.99 18.04 -4.05
N ARG A 174 0.87 18.29 -5.36
CA ARG A 174 1.73 19.22 -6.11
C ARG A 174 1.59 20.67 -5.62
N ALA A 175 0.39 21.09 -5.20
CA ALA A 175 0.17 22.41 -4.62
C ALA A 175 0.88 22.61 -3.28
N VAL A 176 1.08 21.54 -2.49
CA VAL A 176 1.75 21.59 -1.18
C VAL A 176 3.25 21.36 -1.30
N LYS A 177 3.67 20.36 -2.09
CA LYS A 177 5.07 19.96 -2.30
C LYS A 177 5.29 19.59 -3.77
N PRO A 178 5.61 20.54 -4.65
CA PRO A 178 5.62 20.37 -6.12
C PRO A 178 6.44 19.18 -6.62
N GLU A 179 7.59 18.90 -6.03
CA GLU A 179 8.53 17.86 -6.46
C GLU A 179 8.35 16.51 -5.75
N ILE A 180 7.25 16.35 -4.96
CA ILE A 180 7.04 15.09 -4.24
C ILE A 180 6.75 13.96 -5.23
N PRO A 181 7.47 12.82 -5.17
CA PRO A 181 7.14 11.65 -5.96
C PRO A 181 5.73 11.12 -5.66
N LEU A 182 4.95 10.82 -6.69
CA LEU A 182 3.56 10.39 -6.61
C LEU A 182 3.38 8.99 -7.20
N MET A 183 2.66 8.13 -6.50
CA MET A 183 2.38 6.76 -6.89
C MET A 183 0.87 6.50 -7.02
N ILE A 184 0.48 5.79 -8.08
CA ILE A 184 -0.84 5.17 -8.23
C ILE A 184 -0.66 3.67 -8.02
N HIS A 185 -1.52 3.06 -7.19
CA HIS A 185 -1.35 1.70 -6.72
C HIS A 185 -2.53 0.80 -7.11
N LEU A 186 -2.23 -0.29 -7.81
CA LEU A 186 -3.17 -1.36 -8.17
C LEU A 186 -2.80 -2.67 -7.48
N ASP A 187 -3.80 -3.53 -7.27
CA ASP A 187 -3.58 -4.92 -6.85
C ASP A 187 -3.17 -5.83 -8.01
N ASN A 188 -3.09 -7.14 -7.75
CA ASN A 188 -2.94 -8.20 -8.74
C ASN A 188 -1.76 -8.01 -9.71
N GLY A 189 -0.57 -7.75 -9.15
CA GLY A 189 0.64 -7.38 -9.89
C GLY A 189 1.10 -8.36 -10.99
N GLY A 190 0.61 -9.61 -11.01
CA GLY A 190 0.88 -10.56 -12.09
C GLY A 190 -0.09 -10.47 -13.27
N ASN A 191 -1.13 -9.62 -13.22
CA ASN A 191 -2.15 -9.51 -14.28
C ASN A 191 -1.85 -8.37 -15.26
N ASN A 192 -1.00 -8.61 -16.24
CA ASN A 192 -0.57 -7.60 -17.21
C ASN A 192 -1.71 -7.00 -18.03
N GLU A 193 -2.69 -7.82 -18.47
CA GLU A 193 -3.83 -7.33 -19.25
C GLU A 193 -4.64 -6.29 -18.48
N MET A 194 -4.91 -6.57 -17.20
CA MET A 194 -5.60 -5.65 -16.30
C MET A 194 -4.82 -4.34 -16.10
N TYR A 195 -3.48 -4.41 -15.93
CA TYR A 195 -2.64 -3.22 -15.80
C TYR A 195 -2.66 -2.36 -17.05
N ARG A 196 -2.55 -2.98 -18.24
CA ARG A 196 -2.64 -2.26 -19.52
C ARG A 196 -3.99 -1.57 -19.67
N ASP A 197 -5.11 -2.32 -19.48
CA ASP A 197 -6.45 -1.76 -19.56
C ASP A 197 -6.61 -0.53 -18.64
N TRP A 198 -6.16 -0.68 -17.38
CA TRP A 198 -6.32 0.38 -16.40
C TRP A 198 -5.48 1.62 -16.72
N PHE A 199 -4.20 1.45 -16.97
CA PHE A 199 -3.30 2.58 -17.21
C PHE A 199 -3.52 3.22 -18.58
N ASP A 200 -3.89 2.47 -19.63
CA ASP A 200 -4.26 3.07 -20.92
C ASP A 200 -5.42 4.06 -20.74
N HIS A 201 -6.48 3.67 -20.01
CA HIS A 201 -7.59 4.55 -19.73
C HIS A 201 -7.22 5.75 -18.84
N TYR A 202 -6.38 5.55 -17.85
CA TYR A 202 -5.97 6.62 -16.95
C TYR A 202 -5.06 7.65 -17.66
N MET A 203 -4.08 7.20 -18.44
CA MET A 203 -3.13 8.08 -19.14
C MET A 203 -3.79 9.04 -20.13
N GLU A 204 -4.95 8.67 -20.67
CA GLU A 204 -5.74 9.53 -21.55
C GLU A 204 -6.48 10.66 -20.79
N ARG A 205 -6.67 10.54 -19.48
CA ARG A 205 -7.63 11.35 -18.69
C ARG A 205 -7.03 12.03 -17.47
N GLY A 206 -6.02 11.43 -16.89
CA GLY A 206 -5.50 11.80 -15.57
C GLY A 206 -4.27 12.69 -15.61
N GLU A 207 -4.00 13.31 -14.46
CA GLU A 207 -2.76 14.04 -14.21
C GLU A 207 -1.55 13.10 -14.17
N ASP A 208 -0.38 13.63 -14.53
CA ASP A 208 0.87 12.88 -14.53
C ASP A 208 1.33 12.50 -13.11
N PHE A 209 1.97 11.34 -13.01
CA PHE A 209 2.49 10.76 -11.78
C PHE A 209 3.84 10.08 -12.05
N ASP A 210 4.54 9.66 -10.99
CA ASP A 210 5.93 9.20 -11.10
C ASP A 210 6.06 7.66 -11.05
N TYR A 211 5.26 6.98 -10.21
CA TYR A 211 5.41 5.57 -9.90
C TYR A 211 4.15 4.75 -10.12
N ILE A 212 4.28 3.60 -10.76
CA ILE A 212 3.25 2.55 -10.74
C ILE A 212 3.51 1.67 -9.52
N GLY A 213 2.54 1.63 -8.59
CA GLY A 213 2.53 0.75 -7.43
C GLY A 213 1.80 -0.56 -7.72
N LEU A 214 2.34 -1.67 -7.22
CA LEU A 214 1.77 -3.00 -7.39
C LEU A 214 1.61 -3.70 -6.03
N SER A 215 0.50 -4.44 -5.82
CA SER A 215 0.45 -5.48 -4.80
C SER A 215 0.78 -6.83 -5.42
N TYR A 216 1.59 -7.61 -4.73
CA TYR A 216 1.87 -8.98 -5.12
C TYR A 216 1.79 -9.94 -3.93
N TYR A 217 0.76 -10.79 -3.97
CA TYR A 217 0.55 -11.87 -3.03
C TYR A 217 0.49 -13.19 -3.81
N PRO A 218 1.45 -14.13 -3.64
CA PRO A 218 1.54 -15.34 -4.46
C PRO A 218 0.30 -16.22 -4.37
N PHE A 219 -0.52 -16.03 -3.34
CA PHE A 219 -1.79 -16.74 -3.13
C PHE A 219 -2.84 -16.44 -4.19
N TRP A 220 -2.82 -15.20 -4.79
CA TRP A 220 -3.87 -14.70 -5.67
C TRP A 220 -3.35 -14.08 -6.97
N HIS A 221 -2.12 -13.57 -6.98
CA HIS A 221 -1.63 -12.66 -8.02
C HIS A 221 -0.72 -13.34 -9.06
N GLY A 222 -0.80 -14.68 -9.19
CA GLY A 222 -0.01 -15.44 -10.15
C GLY A 222 1.42 -15.74 -9.68
N THR A 223 2.28 -16.11 -10.61
CA THR A 223 3.67 -16.47 -10.32
C THR A 223 4.58 -15.24 -10.27
N LEU A 224 5.77 -15.39 -9.68
CA LEU A 224 6.81 -14.36 -9.74
C LEU A 224 7.24 -14.02 -11.17
N GLN A 225 7.17 -14.97 -12.11
CA GLN A 225 7.44 -14.70 -13.52
C GLN A 225 6.38 -13.77 -14.12
N MET A 226 5.10 -13.99 -13.82
CA MET A 226 4.02 -13.10 -14.28
C MET A 226 4.18 -11.69 -13.73
N LEU A 227 4.60 -11.54 -12.46
CA LEU A 227 4.93 -10.24 -11.87
C LEU A 227 6.06 -9.55 -12.63
N GLU A 228 7.18 -10.26 -12.86
CA GLU A 228 8.35 -9.74 -13.58
C GLU A 228 7.99 -9.31 -15.01
N ASP A 229 7.21 -10.14 -15.73
CA ASP A 229 6.76 -9.84 -17.10
C ASP A 229 5.88 -8.59 -17.12
N ASN A 230 4.94 -8.46 -16.18
CA ASN A 230 4.10 -7.28 -16.05
C ASN A 230 4.92 -6.03 -15.74
N MET A 231 5.85 -6.11 -14.80
CA MET A 231 6.71 -4.99 -14.44
C MET A 231 7.56 -4.52 -15.62
N ASN A 232 8.17 -5.45 -16.35
CA ASN A 232 8.96 -5.12 -17.56
C ASN A 232 8.10 -4.40 -18.61
N ASP A 233 6.86 -4.88 -18.81
CA ASP A 233 5.93 -4.27 -19.77
C ASP A 233 5.48 -2.87 -19.33
N MET A 234 5.12 -2.70 -18.05
CA MET A 234 4.71 -1.41 -17.50
C MET A 234 5.82 -0.36 -17.62
N ALA A 235 7.06 -0.75 -17.30
CA ALA A 235 8.21 0.13 -17.43
C ALA A 235 8.45 0.55 -18.90
N ALA A 236 8.39 -0.39 -19.83
CA ALA A 236 8.60 -0.13 -21.24
C ALA A 236 7.47 0.70 -21.86
N ARG A 237 6.21 0.40 -21.50
CA ARG A 237 5.02 1.01 -22.10
C ARG A 237 4.79 2.44 -21.61
N TYR A 238 4.90 2.69 -20.31
CA TYR A 238 4.54 3.97 -19.70
C TYR A 238 5.74 4.82 -19.29
N GLY A 239 6.95 4.25 -19.26
CA GLY A 239 8.16 4.96 -18.88
C GLY A 239 8.17 5.42 -17.42
N LYS A 240 7.32 4.81 -16.57
CA LYS A 240 7.21 5.11 -15.14
C LYS A 240 8.15 4.24 -14.32
N GLU A 241 8.57 4.75 -13.17
CA GLU A 241 9.23 3.92 -12.15
C GLU A 241 8.23 2.98 -11.49
N LEU A 242 8.72 1.89 -10.91
CA LEU A 242 7.86 0.84 -10.35
C LEU A 242 8.17 0.61 -8.88
N ILE A 243 7.11 0.35 -8.10
CA ILE A 243 7.23 -0.08 -6.70
C ILE A 243 6.27 -1.24 -6.46
N VAL A 244 6.77 -2.38 -5.99
CA VAL A 244 5.89 -3.37 -5.39
C VAL A 244 5.55 -2.86 -3.99
N ALA A 245 4.41 -2.15 -3.91
CA ALA A 245 3.97 -1.45 -2.70
C ALA A 245 3.51 -2.40 -1.60
N GLU A 246 3.03 -3.58 -1.99
CA GLU A 246 2.62 -4.63 -1.06
C GLU A 246 3.08 -6.00 -1.54
N VAL A 247 3.77 -6.73 -0.68
CA VAL A 247 4.16 -8.13 -0.92
C VAL A 247 4.20 -8.88 0.40
N SER A 248 3.69 -10.09 0.42
CA SER A 248 3.76 -10.95 1.60
C SER A 248 3.61 -12.41 1.24
N MET A 249 4.30 -13.25 2.01
CA MET A 249 4.10 -14.69 2.05
C MET A 249 4.19 -15.17 3.50
N GLY A 250 3.26 -16.03 3.93
CA GLY A 250 3.27 -16.60 5.27
C GLY A 250 4.39 -17.64 5.45
N TYR A 251 4.75 -17.88 6.70
CA TYR A 251 5.75 -18.88 7.08
C TYR A 251 5.15 -20.09 7.80
N THR A 252 3.82 -20.13 8.00
CA THR A 252 3.11 -21.19 8.73
C THR A 252 1.67 -21.33 8.24
N MET A 253 1.08 -22.49 8.53
CA MET A 253 -0.35 -22.78 8.30
C MET A 253 -1.15 -22.74 9.61
N GLU A 254 -0.60 -22.19 10.69
CA GLU A 254 -1.24 -22.29 12.02
C GLU A 254 -2.55 -21.53 12.13
N ASP A 255 -2.67 -20.38 11.48
CA ASP A 255 -3.90 -19.60 11.42
C ASP A 255 -5.03 -20.37 10.70
N TYR A 256 -4.71 -21.18 9.68
CA TYR A 256 -5.69 -22.05 9.03
C TYR A 256 -6.29 -23.10 9.98
N LYS A 257 -5.56 -23.57 10.97
CA LYS A 257 -6.08 -24.50 11.99
C LYS A 257 -7.26 -23.94 12.77
N GLN A 258 -7.40 -22.63 12.81
CA GLN A 258 -8.52 -21.94 13.44
C GLN A 258 -9.65 -21.61 12.47
N TYR A 259 -9.42 -21.73 11.17
CA TYR A 259 -10.35 -21.33 10.10
C TYR A 259 -11.75 -21.96 10.25
N GLU A 260 -11.83 -23.26 10.58
CA GLU A 260 -13.10 -23.97 10.76
C GLU A 260 -13.93 -23.46 11.95
N LYS A 261 -13.29 -22.77 12.91
CA LYS A 261 -13.92 -22.21 14.10
C LYS A 261 -14.44 -20.80 13.86
N LEU A 262 -14.08 -20.18 12.74
CA LEU A 262 -14.45 -18.83 12.39
C LEU A 262 -15.81 -18.79 11.71
N LYS A 263 -16.55 -17.68 11.89
CA LYS A 263 -17.76 -17.39 11.12
C LYS A 263 -17.38 -17.10 9.65
N ASP A 264 -18.28 -17.31 8.71
CA ASP A 264 -18.04 -17.10 7.28
C ASP A 264 -17.54 -15.67 6.96
N SER A 265 -18.03 -14.67 7.70
CA SER A 265 -17.56 -13.27 7.58
C SER A 265 -16.11 -13.06 8.01
N GLU A 266 -15.63 -13.86 8.95
CA GLU A 266 -14.26 -13.81 9.49
C GLU A 266 -13.28 -14.61 8.66
N ARG A 267 -13.77 -15.49 7.77
CA ARG A 267 -12.96 -16.32 6.86
C ARG A 267 -12.47 -15.59 5.62
N LYS A 268 -12.96 -14.40 5.35
CA LYS A 268 -12.53 -13.59 4.19
C LYS A 268 -11.09 -13.09 4.41
N GLY A 269 -10.28 -13.19 3.35
CA GLY A 269 -8.89 -12.69 3.37
C GLY A 269 -7.85 -13.66 3.94
N TYR A 270 -8.25 -14.83 4.43
CA TYR A 270 -7.28 -15.85 4.86
C TYR A 270 -6.49 -16.40 3.67
N ALA A 271 -5.18 -16.15 3.66
CA ALA A 271 -4.26 -16.60 2.63
C ALA A 271 -3.86 -18.07 2.78
N THR A 272 -3.95 -18.62 3.99
CA THR A 272 -3.45 -19.97 4.36
C THR A 272 -4.44 -21.10 4.03
N LYS A 273 -5.45 -20.85 3.20
CA LYS A 273 -6.34 -21.92 2.71
C LYS A 273 -5.54 -22.94 1.89
N PRO A 274 -5.73 -24.26 2.11
CA PRO A 274 -4.98 -25.29 1.41
C PRO A 274 -5.01 -25.16 -0.12
N GLU A 275 -6.16 -24.80 -0.68
CA GLU A 275 -6.31 -24.63 -2.14
C GLU A 275 -5.57 -23.42 -2.70
N LEU A 276 -5.28 -22.41 -1.88
CA LEU A 276 -4.44 -21.26 -2.25
C LEU A 276 -2.97 -21.61 -2.10
N VAL A 277 -2.62 -22.20 -0.96
CA VAL A 277 -1.24 -22.60 -0.65
C VAL A 277 -0.71 -23.63 -1.64
N ALA A 278 -1.56 -24.55 -2.11
CA ALA A 278 -1.18 -25.55 -3.12
C ALA A 278 -0.73 -24.97 -4.46
N LYS A 279 -1.01 -23.68 -4.73
CA LYS A 279 -0.60 -22.96 -5.95
C LYS A 279 0.75 -22.27 -5.82
N ILE A 280 1.29 -22.18 -4.61
CA ILE A 280 2.54 -21.45 -4.33
C ILE A 280 3.72 -22.39 -4.54
N GLU A 281 4.75 -21.92 -5.22
CA GLU A 281 5.98 -22.68 -5.50
C GLU A 281 6.86 -22.86 -4.27
N TYR A 282 6.60 -22.12 -3.19
CA TYR A 282 7.38 -22.10 -1.95
C TYR A 282 6.57 -22.71 -0.82
N PRO A 283 7.16 -23.62 0.02
CA PRO A 283 6.44 -24.19 1.16
C PRO A 283 6.14 -23.12 2.22
N MET A 284 5.01 -23.26 2.92
CA MET A 284 4.63 -22.41 4.05
C MET A 284 5.46 -22.73 5.29
N THR A 285 6.73 -22.37 5.26
CA THR A 285 7.73 -22.56 6.33
C THR A 285 8.61 -21.32 6.40
N VAL A 286 9.35 -21.16 7.50
CA VAL A 286 10.34 -20.07 7.66
C VAL A 286 11.33 -20.04 6.49
N GLN A 287 11.84 -21.22 6.07
CA GLN A 287 12.75 -21.31 4.94
C GLN A 287 12.06 -20.96 3.61
N GLY A 288 10.84 -21.45 3.39
CA GLY A 288 10.09 -21.15 2.17
C GLY A 288 9.76 -19.67 2.04
N GLN A 289 9.42 -18.99 3.14
CA GLN A 289 9.26 -17.53 3.14
C GLN A 289 10.57 -16.81 2.80
N ALA A 290 11.70 -17.27 3.35
CA ALA A 290 13.01 -16.69 3.05
C ALA A 290 13.41 -16.90 1.58
N ASP A 291 13.17 -18.09 1.02
CA ASP A 291 13.46 -18.42 -0.39
C ASP A 291 12.58 -17.59 -1.34
N PHE A 292 11.29 -17.50 -1.05
CA PHE A 292 10.37 -16.60 -1.78
C PHE A 292 10.86 -15.15 -1.76
N THR A 293 11.19 -14.63 -0.57
CA THR A 293 11.62 -13.24 -0.41
C THR A 293 12.91 -12.97 -1.22
N LYS A 294 13.85 -13.90 -1.18
CA LYS A 294 15.10 -13.81 -1.95
C LYS A 294 14.84 -13.78 -3.46
N ASP A 295 14.01 -14.69 -3.96
CA ASP A 295 13.70 -14.77 -5.38
C ASP A 295 12.89 -13.56 -5.85
N PHE A 296 11.93 -13.11 -5.04
CA PHE A 296 11.18 -11.87 -5.27
C PHE A 296 12.13 -10.67 -5.40
N LEU A 297 13.03 -10.47 -4.43
CA LEU A 297 13.98 -9.35 -4.45
C LEU A 297 14.91 -9.39 -5.65
N ASN A 298 15.40 -10.59 -6.02
CA ASN A 298 16.25 -10.76 -7.19
C ASN A 298 15.52 -10.37 -8.47
N ARG A 299 14.27 -10.78 -8.66
CA ARG A 299 13.47 -10.44 -9.85
C ARG A 299 13.16 -8.95 -9.93
N VAL A 300 12.71 -8.38 -8.82
CA VAL A 300 12.39 -6.95 -8.72
C VAL A 300 13.65 -6.09 -9.02
N ALA A 301 14.82 -6.48 -8.52
CA ALA A 301 16.06 -5.76 -8.77
C ALA A 301 16.55 -5.86 -10.23
N HIS A 302 16.07 -6.83 -11.01
CA HIS A 302 16.51 -7.09 -12.39
C HIS A 302 15.45 -6.79 -13.44
N VAL A 303 14.36 -6.08 -13.10
CA VAL A 303 13.39 -5.61 -14.09
C VAL A 303 14.09 -4.79 -15.15
N ARG A 304 13.95 -5.23 -16.42
CA ARG A 304 14.61 -4.62 -17.57
C ARG A 304 13.89 -3.34 -17.98
N ASP A 305 14.66 -2.42 -18.56
CA ASP A 305 14.14 -1.15 -19.08
C ASP A 305 13.48 -0.24 -18.03
N ASN A 306 13.50 -0.64 -16.76
CA ASN A 306 13.13 0.23 -15.66
C ASN A 306 14.15 1.37 -15.57
N LYS A 307 13.73 2.61 -15.76
CA LYS A 307 14.59 3.80 -15.65
C LYS A 307 14.99 4.12 -14.21
N GLY A 308 14.42 3.40 -13.25
CA GLY A 308 14.70 3.51 -11.83
C GLY A 308 14.70 2.16 -11.12
N PRO A 309 15.19 2.07 -9.88
CA PRO A 309 15.11 0.84 -9.11
C PRO A 309 13.66 0.51 -8.82
N VAL A 310 13.32 -0.75 -9.00
CA VAL A 310 12.07 -1.28 -8.46
C VAL A 310 12.25 -1.43 -6.96
N SER A 311 11.37 -0.84 -6.23
CA SER A 311 11.37 -0.84 -4.78
C SER A 311 10.27 -1.76 -4.24
N TYR A 312 10.41 -2.20 -3.04
CA TYR A 312 9.31 -2.90 -2.36
C TYR A 312 9.03 -2.24 -1.01
N THR A 313 7.77 -2.17 -0.66
CA THR A 313 7.33 -1.85 0.69
C THR A 313 6.41 -2.95 1.15
N HIS A 314 6.61 -3.45 2.34
CA HIS A 314 5.71 -4.35 3.05
C HIS A 314 6.03 -5.85 2.99
N LEU A 315 6.67 -6.32 4.06
CA LEU A 315 6.50 -7.68 4.53
C LEU A 315 5.47 -7.64 5.66
N ARG A 316 4.25 -8.06 5.38
CA ARG A 316 3.30 -8.38 6.45
C ARG A 316 3.77 -9.68 7.10
N ALA A 317 4.19 -9.62 8.36
CA ALA A 317 4.20 -10.80 9.19
C ALA A 317 2.74 -11.18 9.46
N HIS A 318 2.32 -12.31 8.97
CA HIS A 318 1.09 -12.98 9.38
C HIS A 318 1.42 -14.01 10.41
#